data_8cff97394fa729cef32d0e743abe372a
#
_entry.id   8cff97394fa729cef32d0e743abe372a
#
_cell.length_a   1.000
_cell.length_b   1.000
_cell.length_c   1.000
_cell.angle_alpha   90.00
_cell.angle_beta   90.00
_cell.angle_gamma   90.00
#
_symmetry.space_group_name_H-M   'P 1'
#
loop_
_entity.id
_entity.type
_entity.pdbx_description
1 polymer ?
#
loop_
_entity_poly.entity_id
_entity_poly.type
_entity_poly.pdbx_seq_one_letter_code
_entity_poly.pdbx_strand_id
1 'polypeptide(L)'
;FSLLIPILRILFGIDTTTYHFMPWSELSLSTLMNGIQNNFNYAVTQMIDAYGVSKSLMILALYLVAITLLKVSVQYAASFFMIPVQTGVVRDIRNQLNERVLGLNLAFFSGERKGDLLARISGDVNEVQHSLISSLDMMIKNPLIILVSLIAMLIISPSLTLFVMLLLPIAGFVMGRIGKRLKRDSLEGQTKWGYLISLFEETLGGLRVIKAFHAEEPIQERFESQNEEFRTISRHVASRQALAHPVSEFLGTVTIAVVLWFGGTLIFHNSVGFDASTFIYYLVIFYSIINPAKEFSRASYDIRKGMASLARIDEVLSAVNPIQDLERPKEIRFEREIRYDHVSFRYNNYDDHWILRDVDLTIPKGKTLAIVGESGSGKSTLVDLLPRFYDVNEGSIRSDDTDIRELRMHDLRMLMGNVN
;
A
#
# COMPACT_ATOMS: atom_id res chain seq x y z
N PHE A 1 23.49 -16.24 14.17
CA PHE A 1 23.07 -17.63 14.49
C PHE A 1 24.26 -18.61 14.55
N SER A 2 25.30 -18.49 13.72
CA SER A 2 26.48 -19.38 13.74
C SER A 2 27.18 -19.46 15.11
N LEU A 3 27.06 -18.42 15.95
CA LEU A 3 27.56 -18.38 17.33
C LEU A 3 26.87 -19.38 18.28
N LEU A 4 25.67 -19.84 17.94
CA LEU A 4 24.95 -20.80 18.78
C LEU A 4 25.63 -22.17 18.82
N ILE A 5 26.27 -22.59 17.74
CA ILE A 5 26.95 -23.90 17.66
C ILE A 5 28.01 -24.05 18.75
N PRO A 6 29.05 -23.17 18.85
CA PRO A 6 30.07 -23.30 19.87
C PRO A 6 29.55 -23.10 21.29
N ILE A 7 28.57 -22.20 21.48
CA ILE A 7 27.92 -22.02 22.79
C ILE A 7 27.26 -23.33 23.25
N LEU A 8 26.47 -23.96 22.36
CA LEU A 8 25.79 -25.22 22.65
C LEU A 8 26.79 -26.39 22.88
N ARG A 9 27.87 -26.44 22.10
CA ARG A 9 28.91 -27.44 22.28
C ARG A 9 29.61 -27.33 23.64
N ILE A 10 29.91 -26.09 24.08
CA ILE A 10 30.47 -25.83 25.41
C ILE A 10 29.48 -26.25 26.50
N LEU A 11 28.20 -25.85 26.38
CA LEU A 11 27.17 -26.16 27.39
C LEU A 11 26.88 -27.64 27.52
N PHE A 12 26.89 -28.38 26.41
CA PHE A 12 26.60 -29.82 26.41
C PHE A 12 27.82 -30.70 26.54
N GLY A 13 29.02 -30.13 26.59
CA GLY A 13 30.26 -30.89 26.72
C GLY A 13 30.51 -31.90 25.56
N ILE A 14 30.01 -31.60 24.37
CA ILE A 14 29.98 -32.52 23.21
C ILE A 14 31.32 -32.54 22.48
N ASP A 15 32.26 -31.62 22.79
CA ASP A 15 33.47 -31.42 21.98
C ASP A 15 34.61 -32.36 22.35
N THR A 16 34.83 -33.34 21.47
CA THR A 16 36.03 -34.19 21.45
C THR A 16 36.94 -33.90 20.24
N THR A 17 36.58 -32.89 19.41
CA THR A 17 37.33 -32.60 18.19
C THR A 17 38.37 -31.51 18.42
N THR A 18 39.63 -31.80 18.08
CA THR A 18 40.70 -30.80 18.02
C THR A 18 40.58 -29.99 16.75
N TYR A 19 40.33 -28.68 16.90
CA TYR A 19 40.30 -27.76 15.77
C TYR A 19 41.73 -27.21 15.51
N HIS A 20 42.09 -27.12 14.23
CA HIS A 20 43.38 -26.54 13.81
C HIS A 20 43.09 -25.25 13.01
N PHE A 21 43.90 -24.23 13.20
CA PHE A 21 43.76 -22.99 12.44
C PHE A 21 44.03 -23.23 10.95
N MET A 22 43.12 -22.84 10.10
CA MET A 22 43.27 -22.86 8.64
C MET A 22 43.67 -21.47 8.15
N PRO A 23 44.83 -21.32 7.49
CA PRO A 23 45.26 -20.05 6.92
C PRO A 23 44.25 -19.55 5.87
N TRP A 24 43.94 -18.26 5.90
CA TRP A 24 42.97 -17.63 4.95
C TRP A 24 43.44 -17.79 3.49
N SER A 25 44.71 -17.98 3.21
CA SER A 25 45.27 -18.20 1.88
C SER A 25 44.92 -19.55 1.25
N GLU A 26 44.49 -20.52 2.06
CA GLU A 26 44.12 -21.87 1.60
C GLU A 26 42.63 -22.05 1.39
N LEU A 27 41.82 -21.00 1.68
CA LEU A 27 40.40 -21.05 1.55
C LEU A 27 39.93 -20.75 0.11
N SER A 28 39.39 -21.75 -0.56
CA SER A 28 38.67 -21.59 -1.82
C SER A 28 37.22 -21.17 -1.55
N LEU A 29 36.53 -20.65 -2.56
CA LEU A 29 35.08 -20.26 -2.43
C LEU A 29 34.20 -21.41 -1.90
N SER A 30 34.53 -22.66 -2.23
CA SER A 30 33.79 -23.85 -1.78
C SER A 30 34.09 -24.24 -0.33
N THR A 31 35.29 -23.87 0.20
CA THR A 31 35.71 -24.20 1.57
C THR A 31 35.66 -23.02 2.53
N LEU A 32 35.34 -21.83 2.04
CA LEU A 32 35.36 -20.58 2.79
C LEU A 32 34.44 -20.63 4.03
N MET A 33 33.24 -21.16 3.88
CA MET A 33 32.25 -21.24 4.97
C MET A 33 32.72 -22.22 6.05
N ASN A 34 33.26 -23.39 5.64
CA ASN A 34 33.80 -24.38 6.54
C ASN A 34 35.09 -23.89 7.23
N GLY A 35 35.93 -23.14 6.52
CA GLY A 35 37.14 -22.54 7.07
C GLY A 35 36.84 -21.46 8.11
N ILE A 36 35.85 -20.58 7.85
CA ILE A 36 35.41 -19.57 8.82
C ILE A 36 34.87 -20.25 10.08
N GLN A 37 34.04 -21.29 9.93
CA GLN A 37 33.47 -22.02 11.06
C GLN A 37 34.58 -22.76 11.85
N ASN A 38 35.51 -23.40 11.17
CA ASN A 38 36.64 -24.08 11.80
C ASN A 38 37.54 -23.10 12.57
N ASN A 39 37.94 -21.98 11.97
CA ASN A 39 38.76 -20.97 12.62
C ASN A 39 38.04 -20.30 13.80
N PHE A 40 36.74 -20.13 13.71
CA PHE A 40 35.93 -19.65 14.82
C PHE A 40 35.89 -20.65 15.97
N ASN A 41 35.66 -21.94 15.70
CA ASN A 41 35.71 -23.00 16.72
C ASN A 41 37.08 -23.10 17.35
N TYR A 42 38.16 -23.00 16.55
CA TYR A 42 39.55 -22.98 17.05
C TYR A 42 39.78 -21.79 18.02
N ALA A 43 39.33 -20.59 17.66
CA ALA A 43 39.42 -19.42 18.54
C ALA A 43 38.66 -19.62 19.86
N VAL A 44 37.45 -20.23 19.78
CA VAL A 44 36.64 -20.53 20.98
C VAL A 44 37.36 -21.57 21.86
N THR A 45 37.95 -22.61 21.29
CA THR A 45 38.73 -23.62 22.04
C THR A 45 39.94 -22.98 22.76
N GLN A 46 40.71 -22.14 22.06
CA GLN A 46 41.78 -21.38 22.69
C GLN A 46 41.34 -20.46 23.83
N MET A 47 40.16 -19.84 23.66
CA MET A 47 39.58 -19.02 24.74
C MET A 47 39.21 -19.87 25.97
N ILE A 48 38.70 -21.08 25.76
CA ILE A 48 38.36 -22.00 26.86
C ILE A 48 39.63 -22.42 27.60
N ASP A 49 40.69 -22.77 26.88
CA ASP A 49 41.99 -23.18 27.45
C ASP A 49 42.65 -22.03 28.22
N ALA A 50 42.53 -20.79 27.74
CA ALA A 50 43.19 -19.63 28.36
C ALA A 50 42.40 -19.07 29.55
N TYR A 51 41.05 -19.01 29.49
CA TYR A 51 40.21 -18.29 30.47
C TYR A 51 39.27 -19.20 31.24
N GLY A 52 39.14 -20.45 30.87
CA GLY A 52 38.17 -21.40 31.43
C GLY A 52 36.74 -21.24 30.84
N VAL A 53 35.92 -22.26 31.01
CA VAL A 53 34.58 -22.41 30.40
C VAL A 53 33.66 -21.23 30.74
N SER A 54 33.59 -20.86 32.02
CA SER A 54 32.63 -19.82 32.48
C SER A 54 32.96 -18.42 31.92
N LYS A 55 34.23 -18.03 31.89
CA LYS A 55 34.66 -16.73 31.33
C LYS A 55 34.49 -16.70 29.81
N SER A 56 34.78 -17.81 29.12
CA SER A 56 34.60 -17.92 27.67
C SER A 56 33.14 -17.80 27.26
N LEU A 57 32.21 -18.42 28.03
CA LEU A 57 30.76 -18.23 27.82
C LEU A 57 30.35 -16.78 28.01
N MET A 58 30.88 -16.08 29.03
CA MET A 58 30.57 -14.66 29.25
C MET A 58 31.06 -13.79 28.07
N ILE A 59 32.27 -14.04 27.56
CA ILE A 59 32.81 -13.31 26.41
C ILE A 59 31.97 -13.57 25.14
N LEU A 60 31.55 -14.82 24.89
CA LEU A 60 30.70 -15.17 23.76
C LEU A 60 29.32 -14.53 23.89
N ALA A 61 28.74 -14.46 25.10
CA ALA A 61 27.48 -13.76 25.34
C ALA A 61 27.61 -12.25 25.07
N LEU A 62 28.68 -11.60 25.54
CA LEU A 62 28.96 -10.20 25.24
C LEU A 62 29.13 -9.95 23.74
N TYR A 63 29.85 -10.85 23.05
CA TYR A 63 30.00 -10.78 21.60
C TYR A 63 28.67 -10.93 20.85
N LEU A 64 27.80 -11.83 21.29
CA LEU A 64 26.43 -11.97 20.76
C LEU A 64 25.63 -10.68 20.93
N VAL A 65 25.71 -10.04 22.10
CA VAL A 65 25.04 -8.75 22.38
C VAL A 65 25.59 -7.67 21.46
N ALA A 66 26.93 -7.57 21.31
CA ALA A 66 27.57 -6.58 20.45
C ALA A 66 27.16 -6.72 18.98
N ILE A 67 27.16 -7.96 18.44
CA ILE A 67 26.71 -8.23 17.07
C ILE A 67 25.22 -7.92 16.91
N THR A 68 24.39 -8.26 17.90
CA THR A 68 22.95 -7.94 17.84
C THR A 68 22.74 -6.44 17.86
N LEU A 69 23.47 -5.70 18.70
CA LEU A 69 23.44 -4.24 18.72
C LEU A 69 23.84 -3.66 17.36
N LEU A 70 24.91 -4.13 16.76
CA LEU A 70 25.35 -3.73 15.43
C LEU A 70 24.28 -4.00 14.38
N LYS A 71 23.71 -5.21 14.38
CA LYS A 71 22.60 -5.59 13.48
C LYS A 71 21.42 -4.64 13.59
N VAL A 72 20.97 -4.38 14.83
CA VAL A 72 19.80 -3.51 15.07
C VAL A 72 20.11 -2.06 14.68
N SER A 73 21.34 -1.59 14.96
CA SER A 73 21.79 -0.24 14.56
C SER A 73 21.80 -0.07 13.04
N VAL A 74 22.32 -1.06 12.30
CA VAL A 74 22.33 -1.04 10.83
C VAL A 74 20.89 -1.12 10.28
N GLN A 75 20.04 -1.93 10.89
CA GLN A 75 18.63 -2.03 10.50
C GLN A 75 17.89 -0.71 10.75
N TYR A 76 18.14 -0.06 11.89
CA TYR A 76 17.59 1.26 12.19
C TYR A 76 18.09 2.32 11.20
N ALA A 77 19.41 2.34 10.91
CA ALA A 77 19.97 3.26 9.93
C ALA A 77 19.35 3.08 8.54
N ALA A 78 19.17 1.84 8.08
CA ALA A 78 18.50 1.56 6.82
C ALA A 78 17.06 2.10 6.79
N SER A 79 16.29 1.89 7.87
CA SER A 79 14.94 2.44 8.00
C SER A 79 14.95 3.98 8.06
N PHE A 80 15.90 4.56 8.80
CA PHE A 80 16.04 6.01 8.93
C PHE A 80 16.31 6.69 7.59
N PHE A 81 17.19 6.14 6.76
CA PHE A 81 17.47 6.67 5.41
C PHE A 81 16.30 6.45 4.44
N MET A 82 15.45 5.46 4.69
CA MET A 82 14.27 5.22 3.85
C MET A 82 13.10 6.17 4.14
N ILE A 83 12.98 6.67 5.38
CA ILE A 83 11.90 7.60 5.78
C ILE A 83 11.82 8.84 4.89
N PRO A 84 12.92 9.59 4.63
CA PRO A 84 12.89 10.77 3.74
C PRO A 84 12.45 10.44 2.31
N VAL A 85 12.83 9.26 1.80
CA VAL A 85 12.43 8.82 0.45
C VAL A 85 10.92 8.61 0.40
N GLN A 86 10.36 7.88 1.36
CA GLN A 86 8.93 7.60 1.43
C GLN A 86 8.09 8.86 1.61
N THR A 87 8.48 9.71 2.55
CA THR A 87 7.77 10.97 2.82
C THR A 87 7.92 11.96 1.68
N GLY A 88 9.08 11.94 0.99
CA GLY A 88 9.33 12.74 -0.21
C GLY A 88 8.41 12.35 -1.37
N VAL A 89 8.28 11.06 -1.66
CA VAL A 89 7.35 10.56 -2.69
C VAL A 89 5.90 10.97 -2.40
N VAL A 90 5.46 10.81 -1.14
CA VAL A 90 4.11 11.22 -0.72
C VAL A 90 3.87 12.71 -0.91
N ARG A 91 4.84 13.53 -0.50
CA ARG A 91 4.80 14.98 -0.71
C ARG A 91 4.69 15.32 -2.20
N ASP A 92 5.53 14.71 -3.03
CA ASP A 92 5.61 15.02 -4.46
C ASP A 92 4.32 14.62 -5.19
N ILE A 93 3.76 13.45 -4.88
CA ILE A 93 2.46 13.02 -5.42
C ILE A 93 1.35 14.00 -5.00
N ARG A 94 1.30 14.39 -3.73
CA ARG A 94 0.29 15.36 -3.25
C ARG A 94 0.43 16.72 -3.92
N ASN A 95 1.65 17.21 -4.12
CA ASN A 95 1.89 18.45 -4.81
C ASN A 95 1.45 18.38 -6.27
N GLN A 96 1.80 17.30 -6.98
CA GLN A 96 1.38 17.09 -8.37
C GLN A 96 -0.16 16.98 -8.48
N LEU A 97 -0.81 16.26 -7.57
CA LEU A 97 -2.26 16.20 -7.53
C LEU A 97 -2.90 17.57 -7.30
N ASN A 98 -2.38 18.35 -6.35
CA ASN A 98 -2.88 19.68 -6.06
C ASN A 98 -2.70 20.63 -7.25
N GLU A 99 -1.52 20.64 -7.86
CA GLU A 99 -1.23 21.43 -9.06
C GLU A 99 -2.18 21.04 -10.20
N ARG A 100 -2.36 19.73 -10.41
CA ARG A 100 -3.27 19.24 -11.46
C ARG A 100 -4.71 19.62 -11.21
N VAL A 101 -5.20 19.43 -9.98
CA VAL A 101 -6.56 19.82 -9.57
C VAL A 101 -6.81 21.30 -9.79
N LEU A 102 -5.87 22.16 -9.44
CA LEU A 102 -5.98 23.62 -9.69
C LEU A 102 -5.98 23.97 -11.18
N GLY A 103 -5.33 23.17 -12.01
CA GLY A 103 -5.28 23.35 -13.46
C GLY A 103 -6.49 22.81 -14.24
N LEU A 104 -7.35 22.00 -13.60
CA LEU A 104 -8.51 21.43 -14.25
C LEU A 104 -9.70 22.40 -14.27
N ASN A 105 -10.58 22.27 -15.26
CA ASN A 105 -11.80 23.09 -15.38
C ASN A 105 -12.88 22.65 -14.36
N LEU A 106 -13.84 23.53 -14.11
CA LEU A 106 -14.94 23.24 -13.17
C LEU A 106 -15.81 22.06 -13.57
N ALA A 107 -15.91 21.75 -14.84
CA ALA A 107 -16.66 20.59 -15.33
C ALA A 107 -16.15 19.26 -14.78
N PHE A 108 -14.84 19.19 -14.47
CA PHE A 108 -14.23 18.00 -13.86
C PHE A 108 -14.73 17.74 -12.43
N PHE A 109 -15.15 18.79 -11.71
CA PHE A 109 -15.54 18.73 -10.29
C PHE A 109 -17.04 18.61 -10.09
N SER A 110 -17.83 18.36 -11.13
CA SER A 110 -19.28 18.22 -11.02
C SER A 110 -19.67 17.04 -10.13
N GLY A 111 -20.47 17.29 -9.09
CA GLY A 111 -21.18 16.30 -8.28
C GLY A 111 -20.32 15.37 -7.42
N GLU A 112 -20.25 14.11 -7.80
CA GLU A 112 -19.68 13.02 -7.00
C GLU A 112 -18.13 13.03 -6.90
N ARG A 113 -17.44 13.73 -7.79
CA ARG A 113 -15.98 13.69 -7.91
C ARG A 113 -15.22 14.40 -6.77
N LYS A 114 -15.84 15.34 -6.06
CA LYS A 114 -15.17 16.05 -4.95
C LYS A 114 -14.79 15.10 -3.81
N GLY A 115 -15.71 14.22 -3.41
CA GLY A 115 -15.45 13.20 -2.40
C GLY A 115 -14.41 12.18 -2.84
N ASP A 116 -14.46 11.76 -4.12
CA ASP A 116 -13.50 10.84 -4.72
C ASP A 116 -12.07 11.45 -4.74
N LEU A 117 -11.92 12.71 -5.12
CA LEU A 117 -10.64 13.41 -5.08
C LEU A 117 -10.04 13.49 -3.66
N LEU A 118 -10.88 13.78 -2.66
CA LEU A 118 -10.44 13.78 -1.26
C LEU A 118 -9.98 12.37 -0.81
N ALA A 119 -10.70 11.33 -1.23
CA ALA A 119 -10.31 9.95 -0.97
C ALA A 119 -8.97 9.58 -1.65
N ARG A 120 -8.73 10.05 -2.87
CA ARG A 120 -7.46 9.83 -3.60
C ARG A 120 -6.28 10.52 -2.91
N ILE A 121 -6.42 11.81 -2.55
CA ILE A 121 -5.33 12.57 -1.89
C ILE A 121 -5.01 12.03 -0.49
N SER A 122 -6.01 11.55 0.25
CA SER A 122 -5.82 11.06 1.62
C SER A 122 -5.56 9.55 1.67
N GLY A 123 -6.44 8.75 1.08
CA GLY A 123 -6.42 7.29 1.15
C GLY A 123 -5.44 6.66 0.19
N ASP A 124 -5.60 6.93 -1.12
CA ASP A 124 -4.79 6.27 -2.15
C ASP A 124 -3.30 6.61 -2.06
N VAL A 125 -2.96 7.85 -1.72
CA VAL A 125 -1.55 8.24 -1.53
C VAL A 125 -0.92 7.48 -0.35
N ASN A 126 -1.66 7.26 0.74
CA ASN A 126 -1.16 6.45 1.86
C ASN A 126 -0.99 4.97 1.48
N GLU A 127 -1.90 4.42 0.67
CA GLU A 127 -1.76 3.04 0.17
C GLU A 127 -0.53 2.89 -0.73
N VAL A 128 -0.23 3.88 -1.57
CA VAL A 128 1.01 3.90 -2.37
C VAL A 128 2.24 3.92 -1.46
N GLN A 129 2.24 4.72 -0.38
CA GLN A 129 3.32 4.73 0.60
C GLN A 129 3.55 3.36 1.23
N HIS A 130 2.50 2.70 1.72
CA HIS A 130 2.59 1.35 2.29
C HIS A 130 3.07 0.32 1.28
N SER A 131 2.59 0.40 0.05
CA SER A 131 3.01 -0.47 -1.04
C SER A 131 4.49 -0.33 -1.40
N LEU A 132 5.05 0.89 -1.35
CA LEU A 132 6.48 1.11 -1.59
C LEU A 132 7.35 0.39 -0.55
N ILE A 133 6.99 0.47 0.74
CA ILE A 133 7.71 -0.24 1.81
C ILE A 133 7.64 -1.75 1.59
N SER A 134 6.43 -2.25 1.39
CA SER A 134 6.18 -3.68 1.16
C SER A 134 6.91 -4.21 -0.09
N SER A 135 7.04 -3.39 -1.15
CA SER A 135 7.74 -3.78 -2.38
C SER A 135 9.24 -3.97 -2.17
N LEU A 136 9.89 -3.09 -1.41
CA LEU A 136 11.31 -3.20 -1.10
C LEU A 136 11.61 -4.42 -0.23
N ASP A 137 10.79 -4.67 0.79
CA ASP A 137 10.92 -5.86 1.63
C ASP A 137 10.70 -7.15 0.81
N MET A 138 9.74 -7.16 -0.12
CA MET A 138 9.46 -8.29 -0.98
C MET A 138 10.56 -8.53 -2.03
N MET A 139 11.08 -7.49 -2.65
CA MET A 139 12.01 -7.64 -3.78
C MET A 139 13.46 -7.88 -3.34
N ILE A 140 13.86 -7.38 -2.17
CA ILE A 140 15.27 -7.38 -1.74
C ILE A 140 15.43 -8.14 -0.43
N LYS A 141 14.84 -7.67 0.66
CA LYS A 141 15.11 -8.17 2.02
C LYS A 141 14.67 -9.62 2.21
N ASN A 142 13.40 -9.91 1.94
CA ASN A 142 12.84 -11.24 2.21
C ASN A 142 13.42 -12.35 1.30
N PRO A 143 13.57 -12.15 -0.04
CA PRO A 143 14.23 -13.14 -0.88
C PRO A 143 15.68 -13.41 -0.49
N LEU A 144 16.42 -12.35 -0.10
CA LEU A 144 17.81 -12.50 0.33
C LEU A 144 17.90 -13.33 1.62
N ILE A 145 17.07 -13.04 2.62
CA ILE A 145 17.04 -13.82 3.87
C ILE A 145 16.65 -15.28 3.59
N ILE A 146 15.62 -15.51 2.77
CA ILE A 146 15.19 -16.86 2.41
C ILE A 146 16.30 -17.60 1.67
N LEU A 147 16.93 -16.98 0.68
CA LEU A 147 18.00 -17.57 -0.12
C LEU A 147 19.21 -17.95 0.74
N VAL A 148 19.71 -17.02 1.55
CA VAL A 148 20.87 -17.25 2.44
C VAL A 148 20.55 -18.33 3.46
N SER A 149 19.35 -18.32 4.04
CA SER A 149 18.93 -19.34 5.00
C SER A 149 18.81 -20.72 4.35
N LEU A 150 18.27 -20.77 3.13
CA LEU A 150 18.10 -22.02 2.38
C LEU A 150 19.45 -22.61 1.96
N ILE A 151 20.39 -21.78 1.52
CA ILE A 151 21.76 -22.19 1.23
C ILE A 151 22.43 -22.74 2.49
N ALA A 152 22.30 -22.04 3.63
CA ALA A 152 22.85 -22.52 4.90
C ALA A 152 22.26 -23.87 5.31
N MET A 153 20.94 -24.05 5.17
CA MET A 153 20.27 -25.34 5.45
C MET A 153 20.75 -26.45 4.53
N LEU A 154 20.96 -26.18 3.24
CA LEU A 154 21.50 -27.16 2.28
C LEU A 154 22.95 -27.55 2.59
N ILE A 155 23.78 -26.62 3.04
CA ILE A 155 25.15 -26.90 3.46
C ILE A 155 25.17 -27.77 4.72
N ILE A 156 24.27 -27.52 5.68
CA ILE A 156 24.21 -28.26 6.93
C ILE A 156 23.72 -29.69 6.70
N SER A 157 22.61 -29.87 6.01
CA SER A 157 22.04 -31.19 5.72
C SER A 157 21.13 -31.14 4.48
N PRO A 158 21.62 -31.58 3.30
CA PRO A 158 20.81 -31.64 2.10
C PRO A 158 19.57 -32.54 2.25
N SER A 159 19.74 -33.70 2.93
CA SER A 159 18.66 -34.66 3.13
C SER A 159 17.50 -34.09 3.97
N LEU A 160 17.85 -33.40 5.08
CA LEU A 160 16.86 -32.78 5.94
C LEU A 160 16.17 -31.60 5.25
N THR A 161 16.93 -30.83 4.46
CA THR A 161 16.39 -29.67 3.72
C THR A 161 15.44 -30.11 2.63
N LEU A 162 15.75 -31.16 1.89
CA LEU A 162 14.87 -31.73 0.87
C LEU A 162 13.58 -32.28 1.50
N PHE A 163 13.70 -32.91 2.66
CA PHE A 163 12.55 -33.40 3.42
C PHE A 163 11.65 -32.24 3.90
N VAL A 164 12.22 -31.17 4.44
CA VAL A 164 11.49 -29.95 4.84
C VAL A 164 10.81 -29.29 3.64
N MET A 165 11.51 -29.21 2.48
CA MET A 165 10.93 -28.67 1.25
C MET A 165 9.69 -29.46 0.76
N LEU A 166 9.63 -30.76 1.05
CA LEU A 166 8.49 -31.59 0.73
C LEU A 166 7.31 -31.34 1.68
N LEU A 167 7.57 -30.96 2.94
CA LEU A 167 6.52 -30.66 3.94
C LEU A 167 5.89 -29.26 3.76
N LEU A 168 6.67 -28.26 3.34
CA LEU A 168 6.19 -26.87 3.21
C LEU A 168 4.97 -26.71 2.28
N PRO A 169 4.88 -27.36 1.10
CA PRO A 169 3.69 -27.29 0.25
C PRO A 169 2.42 -27.80 0.92
N ILE A 170 2.52 -28.82 1.79
CA ILE A 170 1.36 -29.36 2.51
C ILE A 170 0.81 -28.32 3.49
N ALA A 171 1.67 -27.72 4.30
CA ALA A 171 1.29 -26.64 5.19
C ALA A 171 0.73 -25.41 4.41
N GLY A 172 1.40 -25.06 3.31
CA GLY A 172 0.97 -23.98 2.40
C GLY A 172 -0.41 -24.23 1.77
N PHE A 173 -0.73 -25.47 1.39
CA PHE A 173 -2.03 -25.83 0.85
C PHE A 173 -3.16 -25.65 1.88
N VAL A 174 -2.95 -26.12 3.10
CA VAL A 174 -3.94 -25.97 4.19
C VAL A 174 -4.19 -24.50 4.50
N MET A 175 -3.13 -23.72 4.69
CA MET A 175 -3.22 -22.28 4.96
C MET A 175 -3.82 -21.50 3.78
N GLY A 176 -3.47 -21.87 2.55
CA GLY A 176 -4.01 -21.25 1.34
C GLY A 176 -5.52 -21.45 1.20
N ARG A 177 -6.03 -22.63 1.62
CA ARG A 177 -7.48 -22.91 1.61
C ARG A 177 -8.24 -22.06 2.64
N ILE A 178 -7.67 -21.86 3.82
CA ILE A 178 -8.22 -20.95 4.86
C ILE A 178 -8.20 -19.50 4.33
N GLY A 179 -7.08 -19.07 3.79
CA GLY A 179 -6.91 -17.71 3.26
C GLY A 179 -7.88 -17.36 2.11
N LYS A 180 -8.12 -18.31 1.18
CA LYS A 180 -9.10 -18.10 0.10
C LYS A 180 -10.53 -17.89 0.62
N ARG A 181 -10.95 -18.67 1.61
CA ARG A 181 -12.27 -18.53 2.22
C ARG A 181 -12.39 -17.21 3.00
N LEU A 182 -11.37 -16.89 3.79
CA LEU A 182 -11.30 -15.61 4.53
C LEU A 182 -11.39 -14.41 3.59
N LYS A 183 -10.67 -14.44 2.46
CA LYS A 183 -10.71 -13.37 1.44
C LYS A 183 -12.13 -13.17 0.88
N ARG A 184 -12.83 -14.27 0.54
CA ARG A 184 -14.19 -14.19 0.00
C ARG A 184 -15.15 -13.55 0.99
N ASP A 185 -15.15 -14.01 2.24
CA ASP A 185 -16.05 -13.51 3.28
C ASP A 185 -15.71 -12.06 3.67
N SER A 186 -14.41 -11.67 3.64
CA SER A 186 -14.01 -10.29 3.86
C SER A 186 -14.51 -9.37 2.76
N LEU A 187 -14.52 -9.79 1.49
CA LEU A 187 -15.09 -9.02 0.38
C LEU A 187 -16.60 -8.84 0.54
N GLU A 188 -17.31 -9.91 0.93
CA GLU A 188 -18.75 -9.85 1.23
C GLU A 188 -19.03 -8.87 2.38
N GLY A 189 -18.22 -8.92 3.45
CA GLY A 189 -18.30 -7.97 4.56
C GLY A 189 -18.05 -6.52 4.15
N GLN A 190 -17.05 -6.27 3.28
CA GLN A 190 -16.78 -4.94 2.76
C GLN A 190 -17.94 -4.39 1.92
N THR A 191 -18.54 -5.23 1.06
CA THR A 191 -19.70 -4.83 0.26
C THR A 191 -20.89 -4.49 1.17
N LYS A 192 -21.14 -5.30 2.18
CA LYS A 192 -22.24 -5.07 3.13
C LYS A 192 -22.00 -3.83 3.98
N TRP A 193 -20.77 -3.57 4.39
CA TRP A 193 -20.38 -2.35 5.08
C TRP A 193 -20.64 -1.10 4.20
N GLY A 194 -20.24 -1.14 2.93
CA GLY A 194 -20.52 -0.07 1.98
C GLY A 194 -22.03 0.22 1.85
N TYR A 195 -22.85 -0.83 1.81
CA TYR A 195 -24.30 -0.67 1.79
C TYR A 195 -24.84 -0.03 3.07
N LEU A 196 -24.34 -0.38 4.25
CA LEU A 196 -24.74 0.25 5.52
C LEU A 196 -24.38 1.74 5.55
N ILE A 197 -23.20 2.11 5.06
CA ILE A 197 -22.80 3.52 4.95
C ILE A 197 -23.74 4.28 4.01
N SER A 198 -24.05 3.71 2.84
CA SER A 198 -25.01 4.32 1.90
C SER A 198 -26.40 4.50 2.51
N LEU A 199 -26.89 3.52 3.29
CA LEU A 199 -28.15 3.62 4.00
C LEU A 199 -28.12 4.73 5.06
N PHE A 200 -26.98 4.91 5.73
CA PHE A 200 -26.81 5.98 6.72
C PHE A 200 -26.74 7.36 6.04
N GLU A 201 -26.07 7.49 4.90
CA GLU A 201 -26.03 8.71 4.08
C GLU A 201 -27.41 9.07 3.56
N GLU A 202 -28.19 8.09 3.06
CA GLU A 202 -29.60 8.27 2.65
C GLU A 202 -30.44 8.80 3.82
N THR A 203 -30.26 8.22 5.01
CA THR A 203 -30.96 8.66 6.24
C THR A 203 -30.61 10.10 6.61
N LEU A 204 -29.33 10.47 6.61
CA LEU A 204 -28.87 11.84 6.91
C LEU A 204 -29.38 12.84 5.87
N GLY A 205 -29.33 12.50 4.60
CA GLY A 205 -29.83 13.34 3.50
C GLY A 205 -31.34 13.55 3.56
N GLY A 206 -32.09 12.50 3.94
CA GLY A 206 -33.54 12.51 4.07
C GLY A 206 -34.08 12.90 5.46
N LEU A 207 -33.23 13.30 6.42
CA LEU A 207 -33.59 13.45 7.83
C LEU A 207 -34.80 14.40 8.03
N ARG A 208 -34.87 15.48 7.26
CA ARG A 208 -36.03 16.42 7.32
C ARG A 208 -37.33 15.73 6.93
N VAL A 209 -37.31 14.88 5.90
CA VAL A 209 -38.48 14.14 5.44
C VAL A 209 -38.90 13.10 6.46
N ILE A 210 -37.90 12.33 6.97
CA ILE A 210 -38.11 11.32 8.03
C ILE A 210 -38.80 11.97 9.24
N LYS A 211 -38.31 13.12 9.71
CA LYS A 211 -38.88 13.85 10.84
C LYS A 211 -40.29 14.41 10.53
N ALA A 212 -40.52 14.94 9.32
CA ALA A 212 -41.81 15.49 8.93
C ALA A 212 -42.92 14.43 8.85
N PHE A 213 -42.56 13.18 8.49
CA PHE A 213 -43.51 12.08 8.35
C PHE A 213 -43.48 11.09 9.53
N HIS A 214 -42.71 11.36 10.59
CA HIS A 214 -42.55 10.47 11.74
C HIS A 214 -42.17 9.04 11.33
N ALA A 215 -41.23 8.93 10.36
CA ALA A 215 -40.79 7.66 9.77
C ALA A 215 -39.52 7.10 10.42
N GLU A 216 -39.21 7.49 11.67
CA GLU A 216 -38.01 7.06 12.38
C GLU A 216 -37.97 5.54 12.61
N GLU A 217 -39.08 4.98 13.07
CA GLU A 217 -39.20 3.57 13.42
C GLU A 217 -38.99 2.64 12.21
N PRO A 218 -39.64 2.80 11.06
CA PRO A 218 -39.35 1.99 9.87
C PRO A 218 -37.92 2.09 9.35
N ILE A 219 -37.32 3.29 9.42
CA ILE A 219 -35.92 3.48 8.99
C ILE A 219 -34.97 2.81 9.96
N GLN A 220 -35.22 2.88 11.27
CA GLN A 220 -34.45 2.20 12.28
C GLN A 220 -34.52 0.67 12.10
N GLU A 221 -35.70 0.09 11.95
CA GLU A 221 -35.89 -1.34 11.71
C GLU A 221 -35.13 -1.81 10.46
N ARG A 222 -35.19 -1.04 9.37
CA ARG A 222 -34.45 -1.33 8.15
C ARG A 222 -32.95 -1.33 8.39
N PHE A 223 -32.43 -0.34 9.13
CA PHE A 223 -31.00 -0.26 9.47
C PHE A 223 -30.59 -1.41 10.38
N GLU A 224 -31.33 -1.71 11.43
CA GLU A 224 -31.07 -2.79 12.37
C GLU A 224 -31.02 -4.16 11.68
N SER A 225 -31.96 -4.45 10.79
CA SER A 225 -31.98 -5.67 9.99
C SER A 225 -30.71 -5.82 9.14
N GLN A 226 -30.28 -4.77 8.47
CA GLN A 226 -29.09 -4.79 7.63
C GLN A 226 -27.79 -4.86 8.45
N ASN A 227 -27.77 -4.23 9.63
CA ASN A 227 -26.64 -4.26 10.56
C ASN A 227 -26.48 -5.64 11.22
N GLU A 228 -27.59 -6.34 11.50
CA GLU A 228 -27.55 -7.71 12.01
C GLU A 228 -27.01 -8.69 10.97
N GLU A 229 -27.34 -8.51 9.71
CA GLU A 229 -26.78 -9.27 8.61
C GLU A 229 -25.26 -9.03 8.50
N PHE A 230 -24.83 -7.77 8.57
CA PHE A 230 -23.41 -7.40 8.61
C PHE A 230 -22.70 -8.00 9.83
N ARG A 231 -23.33 -7.99 11.02
CA ARG A 231 -22.81 -8.63 12.23
C ARG A 231 -22.55 -10.13 12.01
N THR A 232 -23.46 -10.80 11.33
CA THR A 232 -23.33 -12.24 11.05
C THR A 232 -22.13 -12.51 10.13
N ILE A 233 -21.99 -11.75 9.04
CA ILE A 233 -20.85 -11.85 8.12
C ILE A 233 -19.54 -11.52 8.84
N SER A 234 -19.51 -10.43 9.61
CA SER A 234 -18.33 -9.99 10.38
C SER A 234 -17.91 -11.05 11.41
N ARG A 235 -18.87 -11.72 12.07
CA ARG A 235 -18.59 -12.84 12.98
C ARG A 235 -17.93 -14.01 12.25
N HIS A 236 -18.38 -14.36 11.05
CA HIS A 236 -17.76 -15.43 10.25
C HIS A 236 -16.32 -15.03 9.84
N VAL A 237 -16.10 -13.79 9.42
CA VAL A 237 -14.76 -13.28 9.09
C VAL A 237 -13.84 -13.34 10.32
N ALA A 238 -14.30 -12.81 11.46
CA ALA A 238 -13.53 -12.78 12.70
C ALA A 238 -13.21 -14.20 13.19
N SER A 239 -14.17 -15.12 13.14
CA SER A 239 -13.96 -16.53 13.55
C SER A 239 -12.91 -17.22 12.68
N ARG A 240 -12.93 -17.00 11.36
CA ARG A 240 -11.92 -17.57 10.45
C ARG A 240 -10.55 -16.93 10.61
N GLN A 241 -10.52 -15.63 10.87
CA GLN A 241 -9.29 -14.92 11.17
C GLN A 241 -8.66 -15.40 12.47
N ALA A 242 -9.48 -15.60 13.51
CA ALA A 242 -9.05 -16.17 14.78
C ALA A 242 -8.53 -17.62 14.64
N LEU A 243 -9.12 -18.41 13.73
CA LEU A 243 -8.67 -19.79 13.46
C LEU A 243 -7.33 -19.86 12.73
N ALA A 244 -6.98 -18.84 11.95
CA ALA A 244 -5.75 -18.86 11.12
C ALA A 244 -4.48 -18.98 11.97
N HIS A 245 -4.40 -18.28 13.11
CA HIS A 245 -3.23 -18.33 13.99
C HIS A 245 -3.05 -19.71 14.66
N PRO A 246 -4.03 -20.29 15.36
CA PRO A 246 -3.91 -21.63 15.97
C PRO A 246 -3.60 -22.73 14.95
N VAL A 247 -4.21 -22.70 13.76
CA VAL A 247 -3.90 -23.66 12.70
C VAL A 247 -2.47 -23.50 12.21
N SER A 248 -1.99 -22.28 12.03
CA SER A 248 -0.59 -22.01 11.65
C SER A 248 0.38 -22.50 12.72
N GLU A 249 0.07 -22.29 13.99
CA GLU A 249 0.87 -22.74 15.13
C GLU A 249 0.90 -24.27 15.21
N PHE A 250 -0.25 -24.92 15.08
CA PHE A 250 -0.34 -26.38 15.05
C PHE A 250 0.45 -26.98 13.89
N LEU A 251 0.29 -26.46 12.67
CA LEU A 251 1.06 -26.91 11.51
C LEU A 251 2.57 -26.69 11.71
N GLY A 252 2.96 -25.57 12.31
CA GLY A 252 4.34 -25.28 12.67
C GLY A 252 4.88 -26.32 13.67
N THR A 253 4.13 -26.63 14.72
CA THR A 253 4.50 -27.63 15.73
C THR A 253 4.60 -29.03 15.12
N VAL A 254 3.64 -29.43 14.28
CA VAL A 254 3.70 -30.70 13.55
C VAL A 254 4.94 -30.75 12.66
N THR A 255 5.23 -29.70 11.93
CA THR A 255 6.42 -29.62 11.08
C THR A 255 7.70 -29.77 11.92
N ILE A 256 7.80 -29.06 13.05
CA ILE A 256 8.96 -29.19 13.96
C ILE A 256 9.05 -30.60 14.51
N ALA A 257 7.95 -31.21 14.96
CA ALA A 257 7.94 -32.58 15.50
C ALA A 257 8.40 -33.61 14.45
N VAL A 258 7.95 -33.49 13.22
CA VAL A 258 8.35 -34.37 12.12
C VAL A 258 9.83 -34.15 11.74
N VAL A 259 10.31 -32.90 11.74
CA VAL A 259 11.72 -32.57 11.51
C VAL A 259 12.59 -33.08 12.66
N LEU A 260 12.12 -32.97 13.91
CA LEU A 260 12.81 -33.54 15.09
C LEU A 260 12.93 -35.06 14.98
N TRP A 261 11.86 -35.74 14.59
CA TRP A 261 11.87 -37.19 14.41
C TRP A 261 12.87 -37.60 13.32
N PHE A 262 12.78 -37.01 12.13
CA PHE A 262 13.65 -37.33 11.01
C PHE A 262 15.11 -36.93 11.27
N GLY A 263 15.37 -35.73 11.80
CA GLY A 263 16.70 -35.26 12.17
C GLY A 263 17.32 -36.08 13.29
N GLY A 264 16.49 -36.50 14.29
CA GLY A 264 16.92 -37.42 15.34
C GLY A 264 17.36 -38.77 14.79
N THR A 265 16.64 -39.34 13.83
CA THR A 265 17.05 -40.61 13.18
C THR A 265 18.38 -40.48 12.44
N LEU A 266 18.64 -39.31 11.81
CA LEU A 266 19.94 -39.05 11.16
C LEU A 266 21.11 -38.98 12.16
N ILE A 267 20.86 -38.40 13.35
CA ILE A 267 21.87 -38.35 14.43
C ILE A 267 22.16 -39.75 14.96
N PHE A 268 21.13 -40.57 15.26
CA PHE A 268 21.30 -41.92 15.77
C PHE A 268 21.98 -42.87 14.79
N HIS A 269 21.84 -42.64 13.48
CA HIS A 269 22.56 -43.44 12.46
C HIS A 269 23.99 -42.93 12.17
N ASN A 270 24.55 -42.10 13.04
CA ASN A 270 25.92 -41.58 12.93
C ASN A 270 26.29 -41.01 11.55
N SER A 271 25.37 -40.23 10.96
CA SER A 271 25.65 -39.48 9.73
C SER A 271 26.81 -38.52 9.97
N VAL A 272 27.92 -38.72 9.27
CA VAL A 272 29.17 -37.96 9.46
C VAL A 272 28.91 -36.46 9.45
N GLY A 273 29.23 -35.75 10.53
CA GLY A 273 29.18 -34.29 10.65
C GLY A 273 27.84 -33.71 11.09
N PHE A 274 26.81 -34.53 11.43
CA PHE A 274 25.50 -34.06 11.88
C PHE A 274 25.28 -34.38 13.37
N ASP A 275 25.74 -33.47 14.24
CA ASP A 275 25.61 -33.57 15.70
C ASP A 275 24.36 -32.81 16.23
N ALA A 276 24.06 -32.97 17.52
CA ALA A 276 22.89 -32.33 18.16
C ALA A 276 22.98 -30.79 18.10
N SER A 277 24.18 -30.20 18.20
CA SER A 277 24.34 -28.74 18.13
C SER A 277 24.07 -28.20 16.73
N THR A 278 24.51 -28.90 15.70
CA THR A 278 24.25 -28.58 14.29
C THR A 278 22.79 -28.73 13.96
N PHE A 279 22.12 -29.73 14.55
CA PHE A 279 20.68 -29.90 14.39
C PHE A 279 19.88 -28.77 15.04
N ILE A 280 20.20 -28.35 16.26
CA ILE A 280 19.55 -27.21 16.91
C ILE A 280 19.76 -25.95 16.07
N TYR A 281 20.96 -25.72 15.55
CA TYR A 281 21.27 -24.61 14.67
C TYR A 281 20.42 -24.63 13.38
N TYR A 282 20.28 -25.82 12.78
CA TYR A 282 19.42 -26.03 11.62
C TYR A 282 17.96 -25.62 11.92
N LEU A 283 17.41 -26.03 13.07
CA LEU A 283 16.06 -25.66 13.49
C LEU A 283 15.88 -24.15 13.66
N VAL A 284 16.89 -23.47 14.20
CA VAL A 284 16.87 -22.01 14.36
C VAL A 284 16.85 -21.31 12.99
N ILE A 285 17.65 -21.78 12.03
CA ILE A 285 17.64 -21.23 10.66
C ILE A 285 16.28 -21.50 10.01
N PHE A 286 15.77 -22.74 10.11
CA PHE A 286 14.45 -23.10 9.58
C PHE A 286 13.35 -22.19 10.13
N TYR A 287 13.34 -21.97 11.46
CA TYR A 287 12.38 -21.08 12.09
C TYR A 287 12.50 -19.63 11.59
N SER A 288 13.72 -19.18 11.31
CA SER A 288 13.96 -17.80 10.83
C SER A 288 13.40 -17.52 9.44
N ILE A 289 13.14 -18.55 8.62
CA ILE A 289 12.54 -18.41 7.27
C ILE A 289 11.02 -18.15 7.32
N ILE A 290 10.35 -18.58 8.39
CA ILE A 290 8.89 -18.56 8.46
C ILE A 290 8.34 -17.14 8.35
N ASN A 291 8.93 -16.17 9.05
CA ASN A 291 8.47 -14.78 9.03
C ASN A 291 8.71 -14.10 7.67
N PRO A 292 9.91 -14.13 7.07
CA PRO A 292 10.12 -13.62 5.72
C PRO A 292 9.19 -14.22 4.66
N ALA A 293 8.87 -15.53 4.76
CA ALA A 293 7.94 -16.17 3.84
C ALA A 293 6.50 -15.66 3.98
N LYS A 294 6.04 -15.41 5.22
CA LYS A 294 4.74 -14.79 5.49
C LYS A 294 4.69 -13.34 5.01
N GLU A 295 5.71 -12.55 5.28
CA GLU A 295 5.84 -11.16 4.83
C GLU A 295 5.88 -11.06 3.30
N PHE A 296 6.56 -11.98 2.62
CA PHE A 296 6.57 -12.05 1.16
C PHE A 296 5.16 -12.21 0.56
N SER A 297 4.35 -13.10 1.16
CA SER A 297 2.96 -13.29 0.73
C SER A 297 2.10 -12.05 0.97
N ARG A 298 2.26 -11.39 2.12
CA ARG A 298 1.55 -10.15 2.48
C ARG A 298 1.93 -9.00 1.54
N ALA A 299 3.22 -8.80 1.31
CA ALA A 299 3.73 -7.75 0.44
C ALA A 299 3.17 -7.85 -1.00
N SER A 300 2.98 -9.07 -1.51
CA SER A 300 2.32 -9.27 -2.81
C SER A 300 0.89 -8.73 -2.87
N TYR A 301 0.16 -8.78 -1.76
CA TYR A 301 -1.17 -8.18 -1.65
C TYR A 301 -1.09 -6.65 -1.57
N ASP A 302 -0.21 -6.13 -0.72
CA ASP A 302 -0.03 -4.69 -0.51
C ASP A 302 0.41 -3.98 -1.81
N ILE A 303 1.31 -4.61 -2.58
CA ILE A 303 1.74 -4.10 -3.89
C ILE A 303 0.56 -4.00 -4.86
N ARG A 304 -0.28 -5.04 -4.96
CA ARG A 304 -1.45 -5.01 -5.85
C ARG A 304 -2.44 -3.91 -5.46
N LYS A 305 -2.64 -3.73 -4.16
CA LYS A 305 -3.50 -2.67 -3.62
C LYS A 305 -2.93 -1.28 -3.95
N GLY A 306 -1.63 -1.09 -3.71
CA GLY A 306 -0.94 0.15 -4.06
C GLY A 306 -0.94 0.47 -5.55
N MET A 307 -0.79 -0.54 -6.41
CA MET A 307 -0.90 -0.37 -7.87
C MET A 307 -2.31 0.07 -8.30
N ALA A 308 -3.36 -0.48 -7.68
CA ALA A 308 -4.73 -0.03 -7.94
C ALA A 308 -4.96 1.42 -7.48
N SER A 309 -4.40 1.81 -6.33
CA SER A 309 -4.44 3.19 -5.84
C SER A 309 -3.63 4.14 -6.74
N LEU A 310 -2.45 3.70 -7.22
CA LEU A 310 -1.65 4.47 -8.16
C LEU A 310 -2.38 4.70 -9.49
N ALA A 311 -3.10 3.69 -10.00
CA ALA A 311 -3.89 3.84 -11.21
C ALA A 311 -5.01 4.89 -11.06
N ARG A 312 -5.66 4.96 -9.89
CA ARG A 312 -6.67 6.01 -9.62
C ARG A 312 -6.06 7.41 -9.47
N ILE A 313 -4.85 7.50 -8.92
CA ILE A 313 -4.07 8.76 -8.86
C ILE A 313 -3.71 9.19 -10.28
N ASP A 314 -3.21 8.27 -11.10
CA ASP A 314 -2.80 8.53 -12.48
C ASP A 314 -3.98 9.00 -13.37
N GLU A 315 -5.18 8.50 -13.12
CA GLU A 315 -6.40 8.98 -13.78
C GLU A 315 -6.62 10.49 -13.57
N VAL A 316 -6.32 11.02 -12.38
CA VAL A 316 -6.41 12.45 -12.11
C VAL A 316 -5.24 13.21 -12.72
N LEU A 317 -4.03 12.69 -12.60
CA LEU A 317 -2.83 13.32 -13.13
C LEU A 317 -2.84 13.40 -14.67
N SER A 318 -3.39 12.39 -15.33
CA SER A 318 -3.52 12.31 -16.78
C SER A 318 -4.81 12.92 -17.33
N ALA A 319 -5.73 13.38 -16.45
CA ALA A 319 -6.99 14.00 -16.87
C ALA A 319 -6.74 15.18 -17.83
N VAL A 320 -7.34 15.14 -19.01
CA VAL A 320 -7.18 16.21 -19.99
C VAL A 320 -8.09 17.39 -19.61
N ASN A 321 -7.53 18.60 -19.55
CA ASN A 321 -8.33 19.82 -19.47
C ASN A 321 -8.77 20.20 -20.88
N PRO A 322 -10.08 20.10 -21.21
CA PRO A 322 -10.58 20.45 -22.54
C PRO A 322 -10.51 21.95 -22.83
N ILE A 323 -10.44 22.78 -21.79
CA ILE A 323 -10.38 24.25 -21.92
C ILE A 323 -8.94 24.69 -21.73
N GLN A 324 -8.28 25.06 -22.82
CA GLN A 324 -6.91 25.51 -22.85
C GLN A 324 -6.79 26.83 -23.60
N ASP A 325 -5.79 27.61 -23.25
CA ASP A 325 -5.43 28.78 -24.06
C ASP A 325 -4.85 28.34 -25.40
N LEU A 326 -5.10 29.14 -26.43
CA LEU A 326 -4.44 28.97 -27.72
C LEU A 326 -2.92 29.22 -27.57
N GLU A 327 -2.10 28.63 -28.44
CA GLU A 327 -0.66 28.87 -28.45
C GLU A 327 -0.33 30.37 -28.64
N ARG A 328 -1.18 31.10 -29.35
CA ARG A 328 -1.07 32.53 -29.60
C ARG A 328 -2.41 33.19 -29.29
N PRO A 329 -2.71 33.48 -28.04
CA PRO A 329 -3.95 34.13 -27.65
C PRO A 329 -3.94 35.59 -28.11
N LYS A 330 -5.11 36.08 -28.46
CA LYS A 330 -5.30 37.51 -28.78
C LYS A 330 -5.28 38.33 -27.49
N GLU A 331 -4.88 39.62 -27.63
CA GLU A 331 -4.99 40.60 -26.57
C GLU A 331 -6.46 40.88 -26.28
N ILE A 332 -6.81 40.95 -24.98
CA ILE A 332 -8.15 41.33 -24.58
C ILE A 332 -8.40 42.82 -24.77
N ARG A 333 -9.55 43.16 -25.37
CA ARG A 333 -10.09 44.50 -25.42
C ARG A 333 -11.52 44.45 -24.92
N PHE A 334 -11.90 45.41 -24.09
CA PHE A 334 -13.27 45.60 -23.64
C PHE A 334 -13.56 47.12 -23.70
N GLU A 335 -13.96 47.58 -24.86
CA GLU A 335 -14.20 48.98 -25.11
C GLU A 335 -15.68 49.28 -25.34
N ARG A 336 -16.46 48.30 -25.88
CA ARG A 336 -17.83 48.49 -26.33
C ARG A 336 -18.87 47.64 -25.61
N GLU A 337 -18.76 46.31 -25.74
CA GLU A 337 -19.80 45.41 -25.30
C GLU A 337 -19.30 43.97 -25.07
N ILE A 338 -20.09 43.20 -24.31
CA ILE A 338 -20.05 41.74 -24.28
C ILE A 338 -21.25 41.22 -25.04
N ARG A 339 -21.04 40.28 -25.95
CA ARG A 339 -22.11 39.71 -26.77
C ARG A 339 -22.13 38.20 -26.68
N TYR A 340 -23.29 37.65 -26.39
CA TYR A 340 -23.63 36.25 -26.58
C TYR A 340 -24.34 36.15 -27.93
N ASP A 341 -23.83 35.28 -28.82
CA ASP A 341 -24.23 35.16 -30.20
C ASP A 341 -24.67 33.70 -30.45
N HIS A 342 -25.97 33.44 -30.52
CA HIS A 342 -26.57 32.12 -30.68
C HIS A 342 -26.07 31.07 -29.72
N VAL A 343 -25.92 31.38 -28.42
CA VAL A 343 -25.28 30.52 -27.42
C VAL A 343 -26.23 29.42 -27.00
N SER A 344 -25.79 28.16 -27.22
CA SER A 344 -26.41 26.96 -26.65
C SER A 344 -25.41 26.23 -25.77
N PHE A 345 -25.88 25.75 -24.61
CA PHE A 345 -25.04 25.07 -23.63
C PHE A 345 -25.73 23.94 -22.90
N ARG A 346 -24.99 22.85 -22.68
CA ARG A 346 -25.33 21.71 -21.80
C ARG A 346 -24.08 21.21 -21.09
N TYR A 347 -24.22 20.76 -19.83
CA TYR A 347 -23.06 20.27 -19.04
C TYR A 347 -22.52 18.95 -19.53
N ASN A 348 -23.37 18.07 -20.06
CA ASN A 348 -22.96 16.77 -20.55
C ASN A 348 -23.37 16.65 -22.04
N ASN A 349 -22.41 16.37 -22.91
CA ASN A 349 -22.65 16.21 -24.35
C ASN A 349 -23.52 15.00 -24.71
N TYR A 350 -23.71 14.06 -23.77
CA TYR A 350 -24.58 12.88 -23.93
C TYR A 350 -26.01 13.12 -23.44
N ASP A 351 -26.30 14.29 -22.83
CA ASP A 351 -27.63 14.65 -22.33
C ASP A 351 -28.36 15.47 -23.42
N ASP A 352 -29.56 15.06 -23.76
CA ASP A 352 -30.39 15.80 -24.74
C ASP A 352 -31.00 17.09 -24.16
N HIS A 353 -30.81 17.32 -22.86
CA HIS A 353 -31.38 18.50 -22.18
C HIS A 353 -30.46 19.72 -22.29
N TRP A 354 -30.86 20.70 -23.09
CA TRP A 354 -30.22 22.00 -23.19
C TRP A 354 -30.56 22.87 -21.97
N ILE A 355 -29.52 23.38 -21.28
CA ILE A 355 -29.70 24.36 -20.20
C ILE A 355 -29.90 25.77 -20.76
N LEU A 356 -29.16 26.10 -21.80
CA LEU A 356 -29.31 27.32 -22.59
C LEU A 356 -29.47 26.90 -24.04
N ARG A 357 -30.39 27.56 -24.74
CA ARG A 357 -30.68 27.28 -26.13
C ARG A 357 -30.88 28.57 -26.93
N ASP A 358 -30.02 28.78 -27.91
CA ASP A 358 -30.09 29.88 -28.88
C ASP A 358 -30.21 31.26 -28.18
N VAL A 359 -29.33 31.54 -27.23
CA VAL A 359 -29.37 32.78 -26.44
C VAL A 359 -28.62 33.89 -27.16
N ASP A 360 -29.32 34.97 -27.50
CA ASP A 360 -28.75 36.21 -28.00
C ASP A 360 -28.87 37.32 -26.94
N LEU A 361 -27.74 37.92 -26.59
CA LEU A 361 -27.66 38.93 -25.54
C LEU A 361 -26.51 39.87 -25.79
N THR A 362 -26.75 41.16 -25.70
CA THR A 362 -25.69 42.22 -25.80
C THR A 362 -25.71 43.06 -24.52
N ILE A 363 -24.53 43.22 -23.91
CA ILE A 363 -24.31 43.97 -22.69
C ILE A 363 -23.33 45.11 -23.02
N PRO A 364 -23.84 46.35 -23.26
CA PRO A 364 -22.98 47.50 -23.54
C PRO A 364 -22.10 47.87 -22.32
N LYS A 365 -20.92 48.35 -22.56
CA LYS A 365 -20.01 48.81 -21.50
C LYS A 365 -20.64 49.88 -20.63
N GLY A 366 -20.47 49.74 -19.32
CA GLY A 366 -21.02 50.67 -18.33
C GLY A 366 -22.53 50.49 -18.05
N LYS A 367 -23.17 49.48 -18.60
CA LYS A 367 -24.54 49.12 -18.30
C LYS A 367 -24.66 47.97 -17.33
N THR A 368 -25.73 47.92 -16.57
CA THR A 368 -26.09 46.84 -15.68
C THR A 368 -27.21 46.00 -16.34
N LEU A 369 -27.01 44.67 -16.36
CA LEU A 369 -27.99 43.70 -16.81
C LEU A 369 -28.52 42.91 -15.62
N ALA A 370 -29.82 42.82 -15.45
CA ALA A 370 -30.43 41.92 -14.47
C ALA A 370 -31.00 40.70 -15.19
N ILE A 371 -30.57 39.51 -14.73
CA ILE A 371 -31.05 38.23 -15.24
C ILE A 371 -32.06 37.69 -14.22
N VAL A 372 -33.32 37.56 -14.63
CA VAL A 372 -34.42 37.11 -13.80
C VAL A 372 -35.08 35.85 -14.40
N GLY A 373 -35.64 35.00 -13.57
CA GLY A 373 -36.27 33.75 -13.98
C GLY A 373 -36.44 32.77 -12.83
N GLU A 374 -37.11 31.67 -13.05
CA GLU A 374 -37.33 30.60 -12.08
C GLU A 374 -36.03 29.90 -11.67
N SER A 375 -36.08 29.22 -10.53
CA SER A 375 -34.93 28.39 -10.12
C SER A 375 -34.68 27.27 -11.16
N GLY A 376 -33.43 27.07 -11.56
CA GLY A 376 -33.09 26.09 -12.61
C GLY A 376 -33.17 26.59 -14.06
N SER A 377 -33.60 27.86 -14.32
CA SER A 377 -33.68 28.40 -15.67
C SER A 377 -32.36 28.75 -16.37
N GLY A 378 -31.20 28.33 -15.81
CA GLY A 378 -29.91 28.53 -16.44
C GLY A 378 -29.22 29.88 -16.14
N LYS A 379 -29.71 30.71 -15.21
CA LYS A 379 -29.13 32.03 -14.88
C LYS A 379 -27.66 31.96 -14.45
N SER A 380 -27.34 31.12 -13.49
CA SER A 380 -25.97 30.91 -13.01
C SER A 380 -25.08 30.34 -14.13
N THR A 381 -25.63 29.42 -14.91
CA THR A 381 -24.92 28.84 -16.06
C THR A 381 -24.52 29.91 -17.08
N LEU A 382 -25.45 30.83 -17.39
CA LEU A 382 -25.19 31.93 -18.33
C LEU A 382 -24.06 32.81 -17.85
N VAL A 383 -23.99 33.11 -16.53
CA VAL A 383 -22.94 33.92 -15.91
C VAL A 383 -21.62 33.14 -15.88
N ASP A 384 -21.65 31.84 -15.60
CA ASP A 384 -20.45 30.97 -15.50
C ASP A 384 -19.75 30.75 -16.84
N LEU A 385 -20.42 30.95 -17.96
CA LEU A 385 -19.84 30.87 -19.29
C LEU A 385 -18.94 32.07 -19.60
N LEU A 386 -19.18 33.25 -19.02
CA LEU A 386 -18.42 34.46 -19.30
C LEU A 386 -16.95 34.38 -18.80
N PRO A 387 -16.66 33.93 -17.57
CA PRO A 387 -15.28 33.71 -17.12
C PRO A 387 -14.64 32.44 -17.73
N ARG A 388 -15.33 31.82 -18.70
CA ARG A 388 -14.89 30.62 -19.38
C ARG A 388 -14.60 29.47 -18.40
N PHE A 389 -15.54 29.26 -17.43
CA PHE A 389 -15.53 28.05 -16.60
C PHE A 389 -15.95 26.82 -17.40
N TYR A 390 -16.76 27.06 -18.44
CA TYR A 390 -17.19 26.10 -19.45
C TYR A 390 -17.12 26.79 -20.82
N ASP A 391 -16.82 26.02 -21.87
CA ASP A 391 -16.96 26.50 -23.24
C ASP A 391 -18.38 26.19 -23.75
N VAL A 392 -18.93 27.07 -24.58
CA VAL A 392 -20.22 26.90 -25.20
C VAL A 392 -20.24 25.72 -26.17
N ASN A 393 -21.35 24.99 -26.28
CA ASN A 393 -21.46 23.89 -27.25
C ASN A 393 -21.74 24.45 -28.65
N GLU A 394 -22.58 25.48 -28.77
CA GLU A 394 -22.88 26.16 -30.01
C GLU A 394 -22.86 27.67 -29.80
N GLY A 395 -22.59 28.44 -30.87
CA GLY A 395 -22.50 29.88 -30.84
C GLY A 395 -21.15 30.40 -30.29
N SER A 396 -21.11 31.65 -29.88
CA SER A 396 -19.92 32.30 -29.34
C SER A 396 -20.25 33.37 -28.30
N ILE A 397 -19.33 33.58 -27.35
CA ILE A 397 -19.35 34.75 -26.45
C ILE A 397 -18.19 35.64 -26.86
N ARG A 398 -18.45 36.92 -27.05
CA ARG A 398 -17.45 37.87 -27.55
C ARG A 398 -17.24 39.03 -26.60
N SER A 399 -16.01 39.45 -26.46
CA SER A 399 -15.63 40.76 -25.93
C SER A 399 -15.32 41.66 -27.13
N ASP A 400 -16.14 42.63 -27.37
CA ASP A 400 -16.17 43.41 -28.61
C ASP A 400 -16.29 42.50 -29.85
N ASP A 401 -15.25 42.40 -30.68
CA ASP A 401 -15.26 41.56 -31.88
C ASP A 401 -14.50 40.23 -31.71
N THR A 402 -13.94 39.96 -30.51
CA THR A 402 -13.09 38.80 -30.26
C THR A 402 -13.83 37.75 -29.43
N ASP A 403 -13.85 36.50 -29.93
CA ASP A 403 -14.38 35.37 -29.17
C ASP A 403 -13.52 35.13 -27.90
N ILE A 404 -14.16 34.93 -26.74
CA ILE A 404 -13.46 34.69 -25.47
C ILE A 404 -12.58 33.43 -25.50
N ARG A 405 -12.85 32.47 -26.39
CA ARG A 405 -12.03 31.26 -26.62
C ARG A 405 -10.68 31.57 -27.24
N GLU A 406 -10.55 32.71 -27.90
CA GLU A 406 -9.32 33.17 -28.51
C GLU A 406 -8.44 34.02 -27.58
N LEU A 407 -8.99 34.41 -26.42
CA LEU A 407 -8.32 35.23 -25.41
C LEU A 407 -7.55 34.34 -24.41
N ARG A 408 -6.51 34.89 -23.76
CA ARG A 408 -5.88 34.26 -22.63
C ARG A 408 -6.82 34.25 -21.43
N MET A 409 -7.10 33.08 -20.85
CA MET A 409 -8.03 32.94 -19.71
C MET A 409 -7.63 33.80 -18.51
N HIS A 410 -6.32 33.91 -18.23
CA HIS A 410 -5.82 34.75 -17.15
C HIS A 410 -6.25 36.21 -17.35
N ASP A 411 -6.05 36.77 -18.55
CA ASP A 411 -6.32 38.16 -18.85
C ASP A 411 -7.82 38.44 -18.86
N LEU A 412 -8.61 37.50 -19.39
CA LEU A 412 -10.09 37.53 -19.35
C LEU A 412 -10.61 37.62 -17.92
N ARG A 413 -10.14 36.75 -17.04
CA ARG A 413 -10.59 36.68 -15.64
C ARG A 413 -10.09 37.84 -14.78
N MET A 414 -8.94 38.41 -15.12
CA MET A 414 -8.44 39.62 -14.44
C MET A 414 -9.33 40.86 -14.63
N LEU A 415 -10.16 40.91 -15.67
CA LEU A 415 -11.15 41.96 -15.87
C LEU A 415 -12.45 41.78 -15.09
N MET A 416 -12.61 40.65 -14.42
CA MET A 416 -13.87 40.25 -13.79
C MET A 416 -13.73 40.18 -12.28
N GLY A 417 -14.72 40.68 -11.55
CA GLY A 417 -14.95 40.42 -10.16
C GLY A 417 -16.16 39.47 -10.05
N ASN A 418 -15.99 38.30 -9.47
CA ASN A 418 -17.08 37.35 -9.24
C ASN A 418 -17.48 37.39 -7.77
N VAL A 419 -18.78 37.62 -7.51
CA VAL A 419 -19.38 37.59 -6.16
C VAL A 419 -20.45 36.54 -6.17
N ASN A 420 -20.28 35.49 -5.36
CA ASN A 420 -21.26 34.40 -5.19
C ASN A 420 -22.12 34.61 -3.95
#